data_abd4c919f42f795b935f3795b8476a7b
#
_entry.id   abd4c919f42f795b935f3795b8476a7b
#
_cell.length_a   1.000
_cell.length_b   1.000
_cell.length_c   1.000
_cell.angle_alpha   90.00
_cell.angle_beta   90.00
_cell.angle_gamma   90.00
#
_symmetry.space_group_name_H-M   'P 1'
#
loop_
_entity.id
_entity.type
_entity.pdbx_description
1 polymer ?
#
loop_
_entity_poly.entity_id
_entity_poly.type
_entity_poly.pdbx_seq_one_letter_code
_entity_poly.pdbx_strand_id
1 'polypeptide(L)'
;MLSLTRLVSITLACLICVTWRAAGAGVSTDGSIATYHGDPARTGNYIVPTLSWQTLRTVHRDPDFDGRVQGHVYAQPLYWRPSAAEHGLILVATESDVVAALDAVTGRTVWSVTVGHAVSGSSLPCGNIDPLGITGTPVIDAHAGAIYFDAVVEQNGTVQHLIYGLRLRDGAALPGWPINVAASLRPFGVNFVPRQQNQRSALAILDGRIFVGYGGHWGDCGTYHGMVLGIDPVSPRAVAAWATRGIKGGIWMPAGISVADGSLFFTTGNTEVNDHWEDGEGVFRLPPSLARSDTPKNYFAPGNWKQLDDDDLDMTGSPAMPIDVPAPGGVARRLVAFGKDGNAYLLNRDDLGGIGRQIAIRPAGGIPIITSPAVYSARGLTWIVYQARNATCPNGRGGAGLAALRVTAADLVPLWCAPFDGRGEPIVTTTDGATNSIVWAVSAGADDRLQAIRGDDGAPLWTSRERIPGLRHFVTILAAGDRLYIAADGRITAFTWATR
;
A
#
# COMPACT_ATOMS: atom_id res chain seq x y z
N MET A 1 22.91 5.76 -80.21
CA MET A 1 22.06 4.73 -79.58
C MET A 1 22.49 4.65 -78.13
N LEU A 2 21.80 5.38 -77.26
CA LEU A 2 22.06 5.41 -75.82
C LEU A 2 20.76 5.02 -75.10
N SER A 3 20.82 3.84 -74.42
CA SER A 3 19.74 3.28 -73.61
C SER A 3 19.73 3.92 -72.20
N LEU A 4 18.66 4.61 -71.85
CA LEU A 4 18.41 5.08 -70.47
C LEU A 4 17.74 3.97 -69.67
N THR A 5 18.43 3.46 -68.69
CA THR A 5 17.88 2.56 -67.66
C THR A 5 17.36 3.41 -66.48
N ARG A 6 16.08 3.37 -66.22
CA ARG A 6 15.43 4.02 -65.04
C ARG A 6 15.63 3.12 -63.82
N LEU A 7 16.35 3.60 -62.80
CA LEU A 7 16.30 3.04 -61.47
C LEU A 7 15.01 3.45 -60.75
N VAL A 8 14.23 2.47 -60.36
CA VAL A 8 13.08 2.63 -59.46
C VAL A 8 13.58 2.40 -58.01
N SER A 9 13.66 3.47 -57.25
CA SER A 9 13.94 3.38 -55.81
C SER A 9 12.68 3.01 -55.07
N ILE A 10 12.60 1.81 -54.50
CA ILE A 10 11.56 1.40 -53.57
C ILE A 10 11.95 1.84 -52.17
N THR A 11 11.31 2.85 -51.64
CA THR A 11 11.47 3.27 -50.27
C THR A 11 10.63 2.33 -49.38
N LEU A 12 11.31 1.44 -48.65
CA LEU A 12 10.71 0.57 -47.66
C LEU A 12 10.40 1.39 -46.40
N ALA A 13 9.16 1.78 -46.21
CA ALA A 13 8.72 2.42 -44.95
C ALA A 13 8.65 1.35 -43.85
N CYS A 14 9.65 1.30 -42.98
CA CYS A 14 9.60 0.54 -41.73
C CYS A 14 8.54 1.18 -40.82
N LEU A 15 7.36 0.58 -40.73
CA LEU A 15 6.42 0.84 -39.62
C LEU A 15 7.05 0.27 -38.34
N ILE A 16 7.63 1.14 -37.53
CA ILE A 16 8.00 0.82 -36.16
C ILE A 16 6.69 0.72 -35.38
N CYS A 17 6.19 -0.48 -35.17
CA CYS A 17 5.17 -0.76 -34.17
C CYS A 17 5.79 -0.50 -32.79
N VAL A 18 5.63 0.70 -32.28
CA VAL A 18 5.86 0.98 -30.86
C VAL A 18 4.74 0.29 -30.10
N THR A 19 5.01 -0.93 -29.64
CA THR A 19 4.16 -1.60 -28.66
C THR A 19 4.27 -0.81 -27.37
N TRP A 20 3.24 -0.06 -27.06
CA TRP A 20 3.05 0.55 -25.76
C TRP A 20 2.94 -0.55 -24.72
N ARG A 21 4.02 -0.82 -24.01
CA ARG A 21 3.90 -1.50 -22.72
C ARG A 21 3.35 -0.45 -21.76
N ALA A 22 2.06 -0.53 -21.43
CA ALA A 22 1.56 0.08 -20.21
C ALA A 22 2.54 -0.31 -19.10
N ALA A 23 2.94 0.64 -18.26
CA ALA A 23 3.67 0.34 -17.04
C ALA A 23 2.74 -0.54 -16.20
N GLY A 24 2.76 -1.83 -16.52
CA GLY A 24 1.99 -2.85 -15.85
C GLY A 24 2.52 -2.97 -14.43
N ALA A 25 1.63 -3.07 -13.50
CA ALA A 25 1.88 -3.50 -12.14
C ALA A 25 3.05 -4.50 -12.14
N GLY A 26 4.07 -4.21 -11.35
CA GLY A 26 5.27 -5.05 -11.27
C GLY A 26 4.97 -6.38 -10.59
N VAL A 27 4.21 -7.24 -11.27
CA VAL A 27 4.18 -8.66 -10.91
C VAL A 27 5.59 -9.16 -11.09
N SER A 28 6.18 -9.66 -10.01
CA SER A 28 7.50 -10.30 -10.09
C SER A 28 7.45 -11.37 -11.18
N THR A 29 8.55 -11.57 -11.91
CA THR A 29 8.63 -12.53 -13.03
C THR A 29 8.28 -13.96 -12.61
N ASP A 30 8.25 -14.26 -11.31
CA ASP A 30 7.87 -15.53 -10.68
C ASP A 30 6.40 -15.61 -10.26
N GLY A 31 5.63 -14.52 -10.39
CA GLY A 31 4.22 -14.42 -9.98
C GLY A 31 4.00 -14.18 -8.48
N SER A 32 5.06 -13.85 -7.72
CA SER A 32 4.93 -13.49 -6.30
C SER A 32 4.34 -12.09 -6.11
N ILE A 33 3.62 -11.90 -5.02
CA ILE A 33 3.09 -10.61 -4.54
C ILE A 33 3.92 -10.21 -3.32
N ALA A 34 4.96 -9.44 -3.56
CA ALA A 34 6.05 -9.21 -2.61
C ALA A 34 5.84 -8.03 -1.68
N THR A 35 4.79 -7.22 -1.89
CA THR A 35 4.58 -5.98 -1.18
C THR A 35 3.10 -5.62 -1.14
N TYR A 36 2.74 -4.66 -0.27
CA TYR A 36 1.38 -4.15 -0.14
C TYR A 36 0.81 -3.68 -1.49
N HIS A 37 -0.47 -4.01 -1.76
CA HIS A 37 -1.19 -3.70 -3.00
C HIS A 37 -0.50 -4.19 -4.28
N GLY A 38 0.37 -5.21 -4.18
CA GLY A 38 0.90 -5.97 -5.32
C GLY A 38 2.13 -5.40 -5.99
N ASP A 39 2.39 -4.09 -5.91
CA ASP A 39 3.52 -3.46 -6.57
C ASP A 39 4.14 -2.30 -5.74
N PRO A 40 5.36 -1.85 -6.07
CA PRO A 40 6.02 -0.78 -5.35
C PRO A 40 5.30 0.58 -5.38
N ALA A 41 4.50 0.86 -6.41
CA ALA A 41 3.70 2.09 -6.52
C ALA A 41 2.38 2.02 -5.73
N ARG A 42 2.07 0.86 -5.14
CA ARG A 42 0.86 0.60 -4.33
C ARG A 42 -0.44 0.69 -5.13
N THR A 43 -0.41 0.25 -6.39
CA THR A 43 -1.58 0.44 -7.27
C THR A 43 -2.78 -0.42 -6.87
N GLY A 44 -2.61 -1.55 -6.21
CA GLY A 44 -3.72 -2.44 -5.88
C GLY A 44 -4.40 -3.07 -7.10
N ASN A 45 -3.75 -3.04 -8.27
CA ASN A 45 -4.25 -3.63 -9.50
C ASN A 45 -3.58 -4.98 -9.76
N TYR A 46 -4.36 -6.05 -9.68
CA TYR A 46 -3.89 -7.41 -9.88
C TYR A 46 -4.34 -7.94 -11.23
N ILE A 47 -3.40 -8.48 -12.01
CA ILE A 47 -3.74 -9.14 -13.29
C ILE A 47 -4.10 -10.60 -12.99
N VAL A 48 -5.36 -10.94 -13.20
CA VAL A 48 -5.94 -12.27 -12.96
C VAL A 48 -6.67 -12.73 -14.21
N PRO A 49 -5.99 -13.35 -15.18
CA PRO A 49 -6.53 -13.65 -16.51
C PRO A 49 -7.79 -14.53 -16.51
N THR A 50 -7.97 -15.32 -15.46
CA THR A 50 -9.10 -16.26 -15.32
C THR A 50 -10.33 -15.64 -14.66
N LEU A 51 -10.22 -14.43 -14.08
CA LEU A 51 -11.30 -13.76 -13.35
C LEU A 51 -11.91 -12.61 -14.17
N SER A 52 -13.02 -12.88 -14.82
CA SER A 52 -13.79 -11.94 -15.62
C SER A 52 -15.17 -11.66 -15.00
N TRP A 53 -15.91 -10.70 -15.53
CA TRP A 53 -17.31 -10.47 -15.14
C TRP A 53 -18.20 -11.70 -15.32
N GLN A 54 -17.89 -12.59 -16.29
CA GLN A 54 -18.63 -13.83 -16.53
C GLN A 54 -18.31 -14.90 -15.47
N THR A 55 -17.00 -15.09 -15.18
CA THR A 55 -16.54 -16.08 -14.20
C THR A 55 -16.83 -15.67 -12.76
N LEU A 56 -17.15 -14.40 -12.50
CA LEU A 56 -17.53 -13.90 -11.18
C LEU A 56 -18.70 -14.67 -10.55
N ARG A 57 -19.59 -15.23 -11.36
CA ARG A 57 -20.75 -16.03 -10.87
C ARG A 57 -20.34 -17.32 -10.17
N THR A 58 -19.12 -17.81 -10.42
CA THR A 58 -18.58 -19.03 -9.80
C THR A 58 -17.78 -18.73 -8.54
N VAL A 59 -17.55 -17.44 -8.21
CA VAL A 59 -16.81 -17.07 -6.99
C VAL A 59 -17.56 -17.55 -5.74
N HIS A 60 -16.85 -18.29 -4.92
CA HIS A 60 -17.35 -18.83 -3.65
C HIS A 60 -16.22 -18.91 -2.64
N ARG A 61 -16.57 -19.00 -1.36
CA ARG A 61 -15.60 -19.30 -0.31
C ARG A 61 -15.02 -20.68 -0.57
N ASP A 62 -13.70 -20.80 -0.55
CA ASP A 62 -13.02 -22.07 -0.74
C ASP A 62 -13.20 -22.96 0.50
N PRO A 63 -13.97 -24.08 0.41
CA PRO A 63 -14.24 -24.93 1.56
C PRO A 63 -13.05 -25.81 1.96
N ASP A 64 -12.07 -25.98 1.06
CA ASP A 64 -10.89 -26.82 1.28
C ASP A 64 -9.72 -26.01 1.84
N PHE A 65 -9.86 -24.68 1.94
CA PHE A 65 -8.85 -23.78 2.50
C PHE A 65 -9.12 -23.55 4.01
N ASP A 66 -8.22 -24.03 4.89
CA ASP A 66 -8.26 -23.80 6.34
C ASP A 66 -7.01 -23.04 6.82
N GLY A 67 -6.98 -21.74 6.56
CA GLY A 67 -5.84 -20.86 6.86
C GLY A 67 -5.83 -20.33 8.28
N ARG A 68 -5.55 -21.17 9.29
CA ARG A 68 -5.49 -20.77 10.70
C ARG A 68 -4.17 -20.11 11.04
N VAL A 69 -4.23 -19.00 11.79
CA VAL A 69 -3.07 -18.29 12.34
C VAL A 69 -3.37 -17.87 13.78
N GLN A 70 -2.36 -17.57 14.56
CA GLN A 70 -2.54 -17.08 15.92
C GLN A 70 -2.46 -15.56 15.95
N GLY A 71 -3.44 -14.89 16.57
CA GLY A 71 -3.45 -13.45 16.82
C GLY A 71 -4.29 -12.66 15.81
N HIS A 72 -4.33 -11.36 16.03
CA HIS A 72 -4.98 -10.38 15.15
C HIS A 72 -4.10 -10.10 13.92
N VAL A 73 -4.73 -9.89 12.77
CA VAL A 73 -4.01 -9.61 11.52
C VAL A 73 -4.41 -8.24 10.98
N TYR A 74 -3.50 -7.28 11.04
CA TYR A 74 -3.62 -5.97 10.39
C TYR A 74 -2.82 -5.91 9.09
N ALA A 75 -1.66 -6.56 9.06
CA ALA A 75 -0.79 -6.63 7.90
C ALA A 75 -1.48 -7.33 6.71
N GLN A 76 -1.32 -6.80 5.50
CA GLN A 76 -1.74 -7.51 4.30
C GLN A 76 -0.94 -8.82 4.19
N PRO A 77 -1.58 -9.99 3.97
CA PRO A 77 -0.87 -11.20 3.59
C PRO A 77 -0.10 -11.02 2.29
N LEU A 78 1.07 -11.63 2.18
CA LEU A 78 1.87 -11.63 0.96
C LEU A 78 1.89 -13.02 0.33
N TYR A 79 2.17 -13.09 -0.96
CA TYR A 79 2.25 -14.34 -1.69
C TYR A 79 3.65 -14.54 -2.25
N TRP A 80 4.26 -15.67 -1.92
CA TRP A 80 5.55 -16.06 -2.49
C TRP A 80 5.42 -17.40 -3.21
N ARG A 81 5.94 -17.45 -4.43
CA ARG A 81 5.97 -18.66 -5.24
C ARG A 81 7.42 -19.02 -5.54
N PRO A 82 7.96 -20.08 -4.90
CA PRO A 82 9.36 -20.46 -5.05
C PRO A 82 9.75 -20.83 -6.50
N SER A 83 8.81 -21.49 -7.20
CA SER A 83 8.95 -21.85 -8.62
C SER A 83 7.58 -22.05 -9.26
N ALA A 84 7.53 -22.09 -10.59
CA ALA A 84 6.27 -22.35 -11.31
C ALA A 84 5.69 -23.76 -11.05
N ALA A 85 6.51 -24.70 -10.59
CA ALA A 85 6.12 -26.08 -10.31
C ALA A 85 5.63 -26.30 -8.88
N GLU A 86 5.90 -25.35 -7.95
CA GLU A 86 5.50 -25.46 -6.56
C GLU A 86 4.21 -24.69 -6.26
N HIS A 87 3.46 -25.13 -5.25
CA HIS A 87 2.40 -24.31 -4.67
C HIS A 87 3.03 -23.07 -4.04
N GLY A 88 2.34 -21.93 -4.15
CA GLY A 88 2.76 -20.72 -3.47
C GLY A 88 2.51 -20.79 -1.97
N LEU A 89 3.13 -19.88 -1.25
CA LEU A 89 2.94 -19.69 0.19
C LEU A 89 2.27 -18.35 0.47
N ILE A 90 1.30 -18.34 1.37
CA ILE A 90 0.72 -17.12 1.95
C ILE A 90 1.51 -16.79 3.21
N LEU A 91 2.24 -15.68 3.20
CA LEU A 91 2.99 -15.17 4.35
C LEU A 91 2.07 -14.26 5.17
N VAL A 92 1.94 -14.55 6.45
CA VAL A 92 1.07 -13.84 7.38
C VAL A 92 1.87 -13.39 8.58
N ALA A 93 1.72 -12.12 8.97
CA ALA A 93 2.30 -11.56 10.19
C ALA A 93 1.17 -11.07 11.11
N THR A 94 1.33 -11.22 12.42
CA THR A 94 0.25 -10.98 13.38
C THR A 94 0.69 -10.12 14.56
N GLU A 95 -0.28 -9.54 15.25
CA GLU A 95 -0.04 -8.78 16.49
C GLU A 95 0.38 -9.64 17.68
N SER A 96 0.45 -10.95 17.53
CA SER A 96 1.02 -11.87 18.52
C SER A 96 2.49 -12.20 18.24
N ASP A 97 3.19 -11.39 17.42
CA ASP A 97 4.56 -11.62 16.97
C ASP A 97 4.77 -12.97 16.28
N VAL A 98 3.74 -13.49 15.65
CA VAL A 98 3.78 -14.72 14.87
C VAL A 98 3.89 -14.39 13.39
N VAL A 99 4.87 -15.00 12.73
CA VAL A 99 4.97 -15.04 11.27
C VAL A 99 4.78 -16.48 10.81
N ALA A 100 3.86 -16.69 9.88
CA ALA A 100 3.52 -18.00 9.36
C ALA A 100 3.52 -18.02 7.83
N ALA A 101 3.91 -19.15 7.26
CA ALA A 101 3.69 -19.48 5.86
C ALA A 101 2.64 -20.59 5.77
N LEU A 102 1.59 -20.29 5.02
CA LEU A 102 0.50 -21.23 4.76
C LEU A 102 0.60 -21.69 3.30
N ASP A 103 0.35 -22.95 3.04
CA ASP A 103 0.15 -23.44 1.68
C ASP A 103 -1.02 -22.71 1.02
N ALA A 104 -0.78 -22.10 -0.14
CA ALA A 104 -1.77 -21.23 -0.78
C ALA A 104 -3.02 -21.95 -1.29
N VAL A 105 -2.98 -23.28 -1.44
CA VAL A 105 -4.12 -24.08 -1.91
C VAL A 105 -4.95 -24.59 -0.74
N THR A 106 -4.30 -25.08 0.30
CA THR A 106 -4.98 -25.77 1.41
C THR A 106 -5.11 -24.94 2.68
N GLY A 107 -4.35 -23.85 2.82
CA GLY A 107 -4.27 -23.06 4.04
C GLY A 107 -3.48 -23.72 5.17
N ARG A 108 -2.93 -24.93 4.97
CA ARG A 108 -2.16 -25.61 6.01
C ARG A 108 -0.86 -24.89 6.28
N THR A 109 -0.51 -24.79 7.56
CA THR A 109 0.76 -24.20 7.99
C THR A 109 1.93 -25.04 7.49
N VAL A 110 2.83 -24.42 6.72
CA VAL A 110 4.09 -25.00 6.27
C VAL A 110 5.17 -24.76 7.32
N TRP A 111 5.25 -23.54 7.82
CA TRP A 111 6.06 -23.16 8.96
C TRP A 111 5.43 -21.99 9.73
N SER A 112 5.76 -21.89 11.00
CA SER A 112 5.34 -20.78 11.86
C SER A 112 6.43 -20.49 12.90
N VAL A 113 6.69 -19.23 13.15
CA VAL A 113 7.71 -18.75 14.08
C VAL A 113 7.10 -17.62 14.92
N THR A 114 7.31 -17.68 16.24
CA THR A 114 7.06 -16.55 17.15
C THR A 114 8.39 -15.84 17.38
N VAL A 115 8.47 -14.55 16.99
CA VAL A 115 9.73 -13.80 17.00
C VAL A 115 9.96 -13.02 18.29
N GLY A 116 8.92 -12.83 19.11
CA GLY A 116 9.00 -12.09 20.37
C GLY A 116 7.77 -12.28 21.24
N HIS A 117 7.69 -11.48 22.29
CA HIS A 117 6.50 -11.33 23.13
C HIS A 117 5.86 -9.99 22.80
N ALA A 118 4.70 -10.03 22.17
CA ALA A 118 3.93 -8.84 21.83
C ALA A 118 3.57 -8.02 23.07
N VAL A 119 3.54 -6.71 22.92
CA VAL A 119 3.38 -5.76 24.02
C VAL A 119 1.92 -5.62 24.38
N SER A 120 1.57 -5.76 25.67
CA SER A 120 0.22 -5.45 26.14
C SER A 120 -0.07 -3.96 25.97
N GLY A 121 -1.28 -3.63 25.47
CA GLY A 121 -1.75 -2.26 25.35
C GLY A 121 -1.71 -1.48 26.67
N SER A 122 -1.86 -2.16 27.81
CA SER A 122 -1.74 -1.55 29.15
C SER A 122 -0.30 -1.10 29.48
N SER A 123 0.72 -1.61 28.78
CA SER A 123 2.11 -1.20 28.93
C SER A 123 2.47 0.02 28.06
N LEU A 124 1.57 0.49 27.20
CA LEU A 124 1.78 1.61 26.30
C LEU A 124 1.07 2.88 26.82
N PRO A 125 1.56 4.09 26.48
CA PRO A 125 0.95 5.33 26.95
C PRO A 125 -0.43 5.60 26.33
N CYS A 126 -0.69 5.09 25.16
CA CYS A 126 -1.97 5.08 24.43
C CYS A 126 -1.91 4.06 23.29
N GLY A 127 -2.97 4.02 22.46
CA GLY A 127 -3.08 3.09 21.35
C GLY A 127 -4.44 2.38 21.35
N ASN A 128 -4.73 1.66 20.29
CA ASN A 128 -5.99 0.92 20.11
C ASN A 128 -5.76 -0.51 19.58
N ILE A 129 -4.51 -0.99 19.63
CA ILE A 129 -4.11 -2.35 19.27
C ILE A 129 -3.62 -3.04 20.54
N ASP A 130 -4.17 -4.22 20.85
CA ASP A 130 -3.81 -5.02 22.03
C ASP A 130 -3.98 -6.52 21.74
N PRO A 131 -2.92 -7.33 21.85
CA PRO A 131 -1.54 -6.91 22.02
C PRO A 131 -1.01 -6.19 20.76
N LEU A 132 0.09 -5.43 20.93
CA LEU A 132 0.83 -4.81 19.82
C LEU A 132 2.05 -5.63 19.48
N GLY A 133 2.15 -6.06 18.23
CA GLY A 133 3.25 -6.87 17.72
C GLY A 133 3.66 -6.43 16.31
N ILE A 134 3.29 -7.21 15.28
CA ILE A 134 3.60 -6.90 13.88
C ILE A 134 2.35 -6.30 13.23
N THR A 135 2.30 -4.97 13.11
CA THR A 135 1.17 -4.24 12.51
C THR A 135 1.39 -3.94 11.02
N GLY A 136 2.57 -3.44 10.66
CA GLY A 136 2.90 -3.06 9.29
C GLY A 136 3.08 -4.26 8.36
N THR A 137 2.61 -4.12 7.13
CA THR A 137 2.79 -5.17 6.12
C THR A 137 4.28 -5.39 5.83
N PRO A 138 4.77 -6.64 5.93
CA PRO A 138 6.13 -7.01 5.56
C PRO A 138 6.46 -6.70 4.10
N VAL A 139 7.72 -6.88 3.73
CA VAL A 139 8.17 -6.87 2.34
C VAL A 139 8.98 -8.13 2.05
N ILE A 140 8.76 -8.72 0.87
CA ILE A 140 9.50 -9.88 0.39
C ILE A 140 10.59 -9.41 -0.58
N ASP A 141 11.82 -9.87 -0.35
CA ASP A 141 12.85 -9.92 -1.38
C ASP A 141 12.88 -11.34 -1.95
N ALA A 142 12.18 -11.55 -3.06
CA ALA A 142 12.08 -12.85 -3.71
C ALA A 142 13.44 -13.34 -4.22
N HIS A 143 14.32 -12.42 -4.63
CA HIS A 143 15.67 -12.75 -5.11
C HIS A 143 16.57 -13.26 -3.97
N ALA A 144 16.53 -12.61 -2.81
CA ALA A 144 17.25 -13.04 -1.62
C ALA A 144 16.55 -14.21 -0.90
N GLY A 145 15.31 -14.53 -1.24
CA GLY A 145 14.50 -15.54 -0.57
C GLY A 145 14.17 -15.15 0.88
N ALA A 146 13.93 -13.87 1.13
CA ALA A 146 13.80 -13.27 2.45
C ALA A 146 12.50 -12.48 2.62
N ILE A 147 11.98 -12.43 3.85
CA ILE A 147 10.90 -11.54 4.28
C ILE A 147 11.41 -10.65 5.41
N TYR A 148 11.05 -9.37 5.36
CA TYR A 148 11.46 -8.36 6.34
C TYR A 148 10.23 -7.67 6.93
N PHE A 149 10.25 -7.42 8.25
CA PHE A 149 9.19 -6.77 9.00
C PHE A 149 9.70 -6.17 10.30
N ASP A 150 8.96 -5.24 10.88
CA ASP A 150 9.17 -4.73 12.24
C ASP A 150 8.25 -5.48 13.21
N ALA A 151 8.73 -5.79 14.40
CA ALA A 151 7.94 -6.32 15.50
C ALA A 151 8.15 -5.49 16.77
N VAL A 152 7.05 -5.16 17.45
CA VAL A 152 7.08 -4.48 18.74
C VAL A 152 7.09 -5.54 19.82
N VAL A 153 8.23 -5.70 20.48
CA VAL A 153 8.44 -6.77 21.45
C VAL A 153 8.69 -6.25 22.85
N GLU A 154 8.24 -6.98 23.86
CA GLU A 154 8.64 -6.78 25.24
C GLU A 154 9.75 -7.75 25.61
N GLN A 155 10.91 -7.22 25.99
CA GLN A 155 12.04 -8.01 26.42
C GLN A 155 12.61 -7.45 27.73
N ASN A 156 12.62 -8.27 28.79
CA ASN A 156 13.08 -7.89 30.12
C ASN A 156 12.40 -6.60 30.66
N GLY A 157 11.11 -6.47 30.48
CA GLY A 157 10.31 -5.30 30.89
C GLY A 157 10.54 -4.03 30.03
N THR A 158 11.25 -4.16 28.92
CA THR A 158 11.53 -3.05 27.99
C THR A 158 10.86 -3.27 26.65
N VAL A 159 10.09 -2.28 26.20
CA VAL A 159 9.50 -2.26 24.86
C VAL A 159 10.58 -1.91 23.84
N GLN A 160 10.65 -2.66 22.77
CA GLN A 160 11.60 -2.48 21.68
C GLN A 160 10.90 -2.66 20.33
N HIS A 161 11.36 -1.93 19.33
CA HIS A 161 11.09 -2.23 17.91
C HIS A 161 12.30 -2.97 17.36
N LEU A 162 12.05 -4.17 16.86
CA LEU A 162 13.06 -5.03 16.26
C LEU A 162 12.68 -5.34 14.81
N ILE A 163 13.57 -5.03 13.88
CA ILE A 163 13.37 -5.40 12.49
C ILE A 163 14.01 -6.75 12.25
N TYR A 164 13.21 -7.68 11.74
CA TYR A 164 13.60 -9.06 11.46
C TYR A 164 13.80 -9.29 9.98
N GLY A 165 14.69 -10.21 9.66
CA GLY A 165 14.84 -10.85 8.36
C GLY A 165 14.72 -12.36 8.53
N LEU A 166 13.73 -12.98 7.89
CA LEU A 166 13.54 -14.43 7.92
C LEU A 166 13.64 -15.02 6.51
N ARG A 167 14.13 -16.24 6.43
CA ARG A 167 14.15 -17.02 5.19
C ARG A 167 12.73 -17.48 4.83
N LEU A 168 12.29 -17.21 3.62
CA LEU A 168 10.94 -17.52 3.14
C LEU A 168 10.60 -19.02 3.18
N ARG A 169 11.58 -19.89 2.96
CA ARG A 169 11.36 -21.34 2.82
C ARG A 169 11.02 -22.04 4.13
N ASP A 170 11.52 -21.57 5.26
CA ASP A 170 11.43 -22.27 6.54
C ASP A 170 11.29 -21.36 7.77
N GLY A 171 11.24 -20.05 7.58
CA GLY A 171 11.11 -19.09 8.68
C GLY A 171 12.34 -18.90 9.55
N ALA A 172 13.49 -19.48 9.18
CA ALA A 172 14.72 -19.32 9.96
C ALA A 172 15.23 -17.88 9.89
N ALA A 173 15.70 -17.35 11.02
CA ALA A 173 16.30 -16.03 11.09
C ALA A 173 17.53 -15.94 10.18
N LEU A 174 17.66 -14.84 9.46
CA LEU A 174 18.83 -14.55 8.66
C LEU A 174 20.02 -14.13 9.56
N PRO A 175 21.27 -14.38 9.16
CA PRO A 175 22.43 -13.94 9.93
C PRO A 175 22.45 -12.43 10.15
N GLY A 176 22.75 -12.01 11.38
CA GLY A 176 22.81 -10.61 11.79
C GLY A 176 21.46 -9.95 12.12
N TRP A 177 20.35 -10.65 11.97
CA TRP A 177 19.02 -10.18 12.37
C TRP A 177 18.60 -10.78 13.72
N PRO A 178 17.73 -10.11 14.51
CA PRO A 178 17.12 -8.80 14.24
C PRO A 178 18.03 -7.61 14.54
N ILE A 179 17.66 -6.42 14.05
CA ILE A 179 18.30 -5.15 14.41
C ILE A 179 17.37 -4.32 15.29
N ASN A 180 17.94 -3.65 16.30
CA ASN A 180 17.20 -2.76 17.18
C ASN A 180 17.10 -1.36 16.58
N VAL A 181 15.87 -0.87 16.37
CA VAL A 181 15.59 0.41 15.71
C VAL A 181 16.17 1.59 16.48
N ALA A 182 15.92 1.68 17.79
CA ALA A 182 16.43 2.79 18.61
C ALA A 182 17.95 2.86 18.59
N ALA A 183 18.63 1.72 18.70
CA ALA A 183 20.08 1.67 18.62
C ALA A 183 20.60 2.07 17.24
N SER A 184 19.91 1.65 16.19
CA SER A 184 20.27 1.91 14.79
C SER A 184 20.11 3.37 14.39
N LEU A 185 19.21 4.12 15.01
CA LEU A 185 18.94 5.54 14.73
C LEU A 185 19.89 6.50 15.45
N ARG A 186 20.52 6.07 16.56
CA ARG A 186 21.46 6.93 17.32
C ARG A 186 22.57 7.56 16.48
N PRO A 187 23.25 6.84 15.57
CA PRO A 187 24.31 7.42 14.75
C PRO A 187 23.84 8.56 13.84
N PHE A 188 22.54 8.65 13.57
CA PHE A 188 21.92 9.69 12.75
C PHE A 188 21.40 10.87 13.60
N GLY A 189 21.60 10.85 14.92
CA GLY A 189 21.10 11.88 15.83
C GLY A 189 19.57 11.87 16.01
N VAL A 190 18.91 10.79 15.63
CA VAL A 190 17.45 10.64 15.73
C VAL A 190 17.10 9.92 17.03
N ASN A 191 16.26 10.59 17.84
CA ASN A 191 15.74 10.01 19.08
C ASN A 191 14.49 9.18 18.79
N PHE A 192 14.56 7.88 19.01
CA PHE A 192 13.46 6.95 18.87
C PHE A 192 13.00 6.46 20.25
N VAL A 193 11.71 6.66 20.55
CA VAL A 193 11.12 6.26 21.83
C VAL A 193 10.16 5.09 21.60
N PRO A 194 10.59 3.83 21.79
CA PRO A 194 9.82 2.64 21.38
C PRO A 194 8.39 2.57 21.93
N ARG A 195 8.16 3.05 23.14
CA ARG A 195 6.82 3.03 23.78
C ARG A 195 5.84 4.06 23.22
N GLN A 196 6.32 5.07 22.49
CA GLN A 196 5.50 6.16 21.94
C GLN A 196 5.26 5.99 20.44
N GLN A 197 6.04 5.15 19.77
CA GLN A 197 6.00 4.98 18.34
C GLN A 197 5.37 3.66 17.92
N ASN A 198 4.74 3.69 16.78
CA ASN A 198 4.13 2.52 16.15
C ASN A 198 4.66 2.38 14.71
N GLN A 199 4.85 1.15 14.29
CA GLN A 199 5.18 0.78 12.92
C GLN A 199 3.93 0.19 12.25
N ARG A 200 3.17 1.02 11.52
CA ARG A 200 1.95 0.59 10.81
C ARG A 200 2.16 0.54 9.30
N SER A 201 3.04 1.38 8.80
CA SER A 201 3.32 1.55 7.37
C SER A 201 3.91 0.29 6.76
N ALA A 202 3.39 -0.16 5.61
CA ALA A 202 3.99 -1.24 4.84
C ALA A 202 5.45 -0.92 4.47
N LEU A 203 6.31 -1.91 4.60
CA LEU A 203 7.72 -1.77 4.26
C LEU A 203 7.89 -1.68 2.74
N ALA A 204 9.00 -1.07 2.30
CA ALA A 204 9.35 -0.95 0.89
C ALA A 204 10.79 -1.41 0.63
N ILE A 205 11.05 -1.85 -0.61
CA ILE A 205 12.41 -2.09 -1.11
C ILE A 205 12.68 -1.17 -2.29
N LEU A 206 13.84 -0.51 -2.27
CA LEU A 206 14.37 0.28 -3.37
C LEU A 206 15.90 0.13 -3.41
N ASP A 207 16.44 -0.17 -4.58
CA ASP A 207 17.89 -0.36 -4.80
C ASP A 207 18.52 -1.35 -3.80
N GLY A 208 17.80 -2.45 -3.50
CA GLY A 208 18.25 -3.49 -2.57
C GLY A 208 18.27 -3.08 -1.10
N ARG A 209 17.72 -1.93 -0.74
CA ARG A 209 17.56 -1.44 0.64
C ARG A 209 16.11 -1.55 1.09
N ILE A 210 15.93 -1.80 2.37
CA ILE A 210 14.61 -1.85 3.01
C ILE A 210 14.33 -0.49 3.64
N PHE A 211 13.11 0.01 3.47
CA PHE A 211 12.65 1.27 4.06
C PHE A 211 11.45 1.01 4.96
N VAL A 212 11.51 1.58 6.17
CA VAL A 212 10.49 1.40 7.21
C VAL A 212 10.04 2.78 7.72
N GLY A 213 8.73 3.04 7.67
CA GLY A 213 8.11 4.27 8.16
C GLY A 213 7.55 4.09 9.58
N TYR A 214 7.69 5.11 10.43
CA TYR A 214 7.22 5.12 11.81
C TYR A 214 6.35 6.33 12.10
N GLY A 215 5.31 6.14 12.90
CA GLY A 215 4.47 7.19 13.47
C GLY A 215 4.25 6.99 14.95
N GLY A 216 3.25 7.67 15.50
CA GLY A 216 2.77 7.46 16.87
C GLY A 216 1.70 6.39 16.97
N HIS A 217 1.31 6.06 18.20
CA HIS A 217 0.10 5.31 18.48
C HIS A 217 -1.14 6.17 18.22
N TRP A 218 -2.29 5.52 18.05
CA TRP A 218 -3.57 6.23 18.06
C TRP A 218 -3.72 7.00 19.37
N GLY A 219 -4.00 8.30 19.29
CA GLY A 219 -4.05 9.23 20.41
C GLY A 219 -2.78 10.06 20.58
N ASP A 220 -1.75 9.89 19.75
CA ASP A 220 -0.55 10.74 19.63
C ASP A 220 0.15 11.08 20.94
N CYS A 221 0.30 10.09 21.81
CA CYS A 221 0.89 10.27 23.15
C CYS A 221 2.38 10.47 23.13
N GLY A 222 2.84 11.42 23.90
CA GLY A 222 4.26 11.69 24.14
C GLY A 222 4.92 12.44 23.00
N THR A 223 6.25 12.54 23.10
CA THR A 223 7.10 13.28 22.16
C THR A 223 7.79 12.29 21.23
N TYR A 224 7.38 12.28 19.97
CA TYR A 224 7.95 11.45 18.91
C TYR A 224 8.06 12.25 17.60
N HIS A 225 8.72 11.68 16.60
CA HIS A 225 8.79 12.20 15.23
C HIS A 225 8.33 11.15 14.23
N GLY A 226 7.71 11.57 13.14
CA GLY A 226 7.57 10.73 11.95
C GLY A 226 8.96 10.42 11.39
N MET A 227 9.23 9.15 11.04
CA MET A 227 10.57 8.73 10.64
C MET A 227 10.52 7.75 9.49
N VAL A 228 11.58 7.78 8.67
CA VAL A 228 11.91 6.72 7.70
C VAL A 228 13.30 6.22 7.99
N LEU A 229 13.45 4.91 8.12
CA LEU A 229 14.73 4.21 8.30
C LEU A 229 15.07 3.41 7.05
N GLY A 230 16.27 3.58 6.51
CA GLY A 230 16.84 2.80 5.42
C GLY A 230 17.83 1.77 5.93
N ILE A 231 17.72 0.51 5.53
CA ILE A 231 18.49 -0.62 6.03
C ILE A 231 19.19 -1.33 4.87
N ASP A 232 20.47 -1.67 5.07
CA ASP A 232 21.20 -2.60 4.22
C ASP A 232 20.92 -4.04 4.69
N PRO A 233 20.21 -4.87 3.91
CA PRO A 233 19.89 -6.23 4.34
C PRO A 233 21.05 -7.22 4.22
N VAL A 234 22.07 -6.92 3.43
CA VAL A 234 23.25 -7.79 3.24
C VAL A 234 24.17 -7.69 4.44
N SER A 235 24.34 -6.48 4.98
CA SER A 235 25.06 -6.22 6.23
C SER A 235 24.08 -5.52 7.19
N PRO A 236 23.26 -6.27 7.95
CA PRO A 236 22.09 -5.70 8.63
C PRO A 236 22.44 -4.53 9.53
N ARG A 237 22.17 -3.33 9.05
CA ARG A 237 22.41 -2.05 9.75
C ARG A 237 21.58 -0.93 9.10
N ALA A 238 21.31 0.12 9.86
CA ALA A 238 20.83 1.36 9.31
C ALA A 238 21.90 2.06 8.46
N VAL A 239 21.53 2.50 7.25
CA VAL A 239 22.42 3.21 6.32
C VAL A 239 21.88 4.58 5.94
N ALA A 240 20.61 4.89 6.29
CA ALA A 240 19.97 6.17 6.07
C ALA A 240 18.85 6.39 7.09
N ALA A 241 18.59 7.63 7.45
CA ALA A 241 17.47 8.01 8.30
C ALA A 241 16.95 9.40 7.93
N TRP A 242 15.64 9.58 8.03
CA TRP A 242 14.96 10.86 7.92
C TRP A 242 13.91 10.97 9.03
N ALA A 243 13.73 12.16 9.57
CA ALA A 243 12.69 12.43 10.58
C ALA A 243 12.05 13.78 10.32
N THR A 244 10.79 13.99 10.71
CA THR A 244 10.14 15.31 10.71
C THR A 244 10.93 16.28 11.59
N ARG A 245 10.95 17.56 11.23
CA ARG A 245 11.52 18.63 12.07
C ARG A 245 10.63 18.88 13.28
N GLY A 246 9.33 18.96 13.04
CA GLY A 246 8.33 19.11 14.09
C GLY A 246 8.15 17.81 14.90
N ILE A 247 7.73 17.98 16.13
CA ILE A 247 7.27 16.88 17.00
C ILE A 247 6.01 16.28 16.38
N LYS A 248 5.84 14.97 16.46
CA LYS A 248 4.81 14.17 15.79
C LYS A 248 5.07 14.06 14.27
N GLY A 249 4.11 14.39 13.41
CA GLY A 249 4.27 14.22 11.97
C GLY A 249 4.36 12.76 11.55
N GLY A 250 3.60 11.87 12.19
CA GLY A 250 3.69 10.42 12.05
C GLY A 250 3.52 9.95 10.60
N ILE A 251 4.21 8.87 10.23
CA ILE A 251 4.04 8.14 8.96
C ILE A 251 3.28 6.88 9.29
N TRP A 252 1.93 6.93 9.24
CA TRP A 252 1.11 5.84 9.75
C TRP A 252 0.16 5.19 8.73
N MET A 253 0.14 5.67 7.46
CA MET A 253 -0.69 5.06 6.42
C MET A 253 -0.36 3.56 6.24
N PRO A 254 -1.37 2.67 6.21
CA PRO A 254 -1.14 1.23 6.09
C PRO A 254 -0.40 0.81 4.82
N ALA A 255 -0.67 1.47 3.70
CA ALA A 255 0.04 1.20 2.45
C ALA A 255 1.54 1.52 2.48
N GLY A 256 1.96 2.35 3.42
CA GLY A 256 3.36 2.68 3.63
C GLY A 256 3.98 3.48 2.50
N ILE A 257 5.27 3.29 2.32
CA ILE A 257 6.09 4.05 1.37
C ILE A 257 5.88 3.50 -0.04
N SER A 258 5.50 4.36 -0.98
CA SER A 258 5.44 4.04 -2.40
C SER A 258 6.80 4.28 -3.07
N VAL A 259 7.09 3.52 -4.11
CA VAL A 259 8.36 3.61 -4.85
C VAL A 259 8.10 3.76 -6.33
N ALA A 260 8.71 4.76 -6.94
CA ALA A 260 8.73 4.95 -8.39
C ALA A 260 9.97 5.75 -8.80
N ASP A 261 10.50 5.51 -10.00
CA ASP A 261 11.58 6.28 -10.62
C ASP A 261 12.80 6.50 -9.71
N GLY A 262 13.19 5.47 -8.97
CA GLY A 262 14.33 5.56 -8.04
C GLY A 262 14.10 6.49 -6.84
N SER A 263 12.85 6.81 -6.52
CA SER A 263 12.46 7.67 -5.40
C SER A 263 11.44 7.00 -4.49
N LEU A 264 11.49 7.37 -3.22
CA LEU A 264 10.51 7.03 -2.20
C LEU A 264 9.48 8.15 -2.11
N PHE A 265 8.20 7.80 -1.99
CA PHE A 265 7.10 8.73 -1.76
C PHE A 265 6.33 8.31 -0.51
N PHE A 266 6.06 9.25 0.38
CA PHE A 266 5.29 9.03 1.58
C PHE A 266 4.61 10.31 2.04
N THR A 267 3.68 10.18 2.97
CA THR A 267 2.94 11.29 3.58
C THR A 267 3.21 11.36 5.07
N THR A 268 3.09 12.55 5.65
CA THR A 268 3.21 12.80 7.09
C THR A 268 1.89 13.33 7.65
N GLY A 269 1.63 13.09 8.92
CA GLY A 269 0.51 13.64 9.63
C GLY A 269 0.82 14.95 10.34
N ASN A 270 -0.09 15.35 11.23
CA ASN A 270 0.01 16.57 12.00
C ASN A 270 1.27 16.63 12.87
N THR A 271 1.90 17.79 12.90
CA THR A 271 2.95 18.15 13.85
C THR A 271 2.36 18.92 15.03
N GLU A 272 3.13 19.14 16.10
CA GLU A 272 2.71 20.11 17.11
C GLU A 272 2.68 21.51 16.50
N VAL A 273 1.64 22.27 16.84
CA VAL A 273 1.36 23.58 16.22
C VAL A 273 2.52 24.54 16.35
N ASN A 274 3.03 24.99 15.21
CA ASN A 274 4.07 25.99 15.07
C ASN A 274 3.63 27.13 14.14
N ASP A 275 4.32 28.27 14.21
CA ASP A 275 4.09 29.40 13.29
C ASP A 275 4.70 29.18 11.89
N HIS A 276 5.50 28.16 11.75
CA HIS A 276 6.14 27.78 10.48
C HIS A 276 6.02 26.27 10.25
N TRP A 277 6.02 25.86 8.98
CA TRP A 277 5.87 24.48 8.59
C TRP A 277 7.10 23.63 8.94
N GLU A 278 6.90 22.51 9.62
CA GLU A 278 7.93 21.61 10.13
C GLU A 278 7.74 20.14 9.68
N ASP A 279 7.40 19.97 8.40
CA ASP A 279 7.23 18.67 7.74
C ASP A 279 5.91 17.94 8.09
N GLY A 280 4.99 18.55 8.85
CA GLY A 280 3.64 18.02 9.05
C GLY A 280 2.76 18.21 7.82
N GLU A 281 1.69 17.42 7.71
CA GLU A 281 0.71 17.51 6.61
C GLU A 281 1.36 17.49 5.22
N GLY A 282 2.46 16.74 5.08
CA GLY A 282 3.30 16.76 3.90
C GLY A 282 3.20 15.52 3.03
N VAL A 283 3.56 15.70 1.76
CA VAL A 283 3.91 14.65 0.80
C VAL A 283 5.38 14.83 0.46
N PHE A 284 6.17 13.77 0.55
CA PHE A 284 7.61 13.81 0.34
C PHE A 284 8.04 12.92 -0.82
N ARG A 285 9.08 13.37 -1.53
CA ARG A 285 9.86 12.62 -2.50
C ARG A 285 11.31 12.61 -2.06
N LEU A 286 11.84 11.44 -1.72
CA LEU A 286 13.22 11.31 -1.26
C LEU A 286 14.00 10.26 -2.07
N PRO A 287 15.32 10.49 -2.24
CA PRO A 287 16.20 9.46 -2.79
C PRO A 287 16.41 8.32 -1.77
N PRO A 288 16.98 7.16 -2.20
CA PRO A 288 17.30 6.04 -1.30
C PRO A 288 18.27 6.39 -0.17
N SER A 289 19.01 7.47 -0.28
CA SER A 289 19.88 7.99 0.79
C SER A 289 19.11 8.70 1.90
N LEU A 290 17.82 8.93 1.75
CA LEU A 290 16.97 9.73 2.64
C LEU A 290 17.51 11.14 2.90
N ALA A 291 18.36 11.65 2.00
CA ALA A 291 18.92 12.99 2.13
C ALA A 291 17.80 14.03 2.13
N ARG A 292 17.74 14.80 3.22
CA ARG A 292 16.79 15.90 3.34
C ARG A 292 17.04 16.93 2.26
N SER A 293 15.98 17.46 1.71
CA SER A 293 16.03 18.54 0.72
C SER A 293 14.89 19.52 0.97
N ASP A 294 15.25 20.78 1.19
CA ASP A 294 14.29 21.88 1.32
C ASP A 294 13.90 22.49 -0.04
N THR A 295 14.29 21.82 -1.13
CA THR A 295 13.89 22.23 -2.47
C THR A 295 12.41 21.91 -2.69
N PRO A 296 11.55 22.89 -3.07
CA PRO A 296 10.11 22.71 -3.23
C PRO A 296 9.69 21.55 -4.12
N LYS A 297 10.53 21.15 -5.08
CA LYS A 297 10.28 20.00 -5.94
C LYS A 297 10.22 18.65 -5.21
N ASN A 298 10.74 18.56 -3.98
CA ASN A 298 10.85 17.32 -3.23
C ASN A 298 9.82 17.19 -2.09
N TYR A 299 8.99 18.20 -1.89
CA TYR A 299 7.89 18.13 -0.93
C TYR A 299 6.68 18.92 -1.43
N PHE A 300 5.53 18.59 -0.87
CA PHE A 300 4.29 19.35 -0.97
C PHE A 300 3.63 19.39 0.40
N ALA A 301 2.99 20.52 0.72
CA ALA A 301 2.01 20.63 1.78
C ALA A 301 0.83 21.49 1.29
N PRO A 302 -0.41 21.21 1.73
CA PRO A 302 -1.55 22.09 1.46
C PRO A 302 -1.31 23.51 1.95
N GLY A 303 -1.86 24.51 1.25
CA GLY A 303 -1.71 25.91 1.64
C GLY A 303 -2.29 26.24 3.02
N ASN A 304 -3.26 25.44 3.48
CA ASN A 304 -3.88 25.50 4.79
C ASN A 304 -3.35 24.45 5.78
N TRP A 305 -2.11 24.00 5.62
CA TRP A 305 -1.48 22.96 6.44
C TRP A 305 -1.60 23.23 7.95
N LYS A 306 -1.52 24.50 8.38
CA LYS A 306 -1.66 24.87 9.79
C LYS A 306 -3.05 24.56 10.33
N GLN A 307 -4.11 24.82 9.55
CA GLN A 307 -5.47 24.46 9.94
C GLN A 307 -5.62 22.92 9.99
N LEU A 308 -4.99 22.19 9.07
CA LEU A 308 -5.03 20.72 9.08
C LEU A 308 -4.34 20.15 10.32
N ASP A 309 -3.18 20.71 10.71
CA ASP A 309 -2.50 20.39 11.99
C ASP A 309 -3.40 20.66 13.21
N ASP A 310 -4.05 21.84 13.25
CA ASP A 310 -4.92 22.25 14.37
C ASP A 310 -6.16 21.33 14.51
N ASP A 311 -6.70 20.84 13.38
CA ASP A 311 -7.94 20.07 13.30
C ASP A 311 -7.70 18.53 13.26
N ASP A 312 -6.46 18.04 13.37
CA ASP A 312 -6.07 16.62 13.23
C ASP A 312 -6.58 16.03 11.89
N LEU A 313 -6.36 16.75 10.79
CA LEU A 313 -6.79 16.36 9.45
C LEU A 313 -5.62 15.86 8.58
N ASP A 314 -4.90 14.87 9.08
CA ASP A 314 -3.67 14.32 8.48
C ASP A 314 -3.73 14.06 6.97
N MET A 315 -2.64 14.37 6.29
CA MET A 315 -2.35 13.88 4.93
C MET A 315 -1.94 12.41 4.92
N THR A 316 -1.43 11.86 6.02
CA THR A 316 -0.90 10.48 6.08
C THR A 316 -1.96 9.38 6.26
N GLY A 317 -3.25 9.68 6.12
CA GLY A 317 -4.31 8.65 6.13
C GLY A 317 -4.27 7.74 4.90
N SER A 318 -3.74 8.24 3.79
CA SER A 318 -3.62 7.54 2.50
C SER A 318 -2.20 7.66 1.95
N PRO A 319 -1.76 6.72 1.10
CA PRO A 319 -0.43 6.78 0.51
C PRO A 319 -0.31 7.90 -0.51
N ALA A 320 0.92 8.35 -0.75
CA ALA A 320 1.27 9.12 -1.94
C ALA A 320 1.46 8.15 -3.11
N MET A 321 0.57 8.17 -4.10
CA MET A 321 0.53 7.20 -5.20
C MET A 321 1.12 7.75 -6.48
N PRO A 322 2.27 7.23 -6.95
CA PRO A 322 2.83 7.57 -8.27
C PRO A 322 1.95 6.95 -9.37
N ILE A 323 1.54 7.78 -10.32
CA ILE A 323 0.63 7.40 -11.41
C ILE A 323 1.15 7.94 -12.74
N ASP A 324 1.15 7.08 -13.75
CA ASP A 324 1.40 7.46 -15.13
C ASP A 324 0.08 7.66 -15.88
N VAL A 325 -0.10 8.85 -16.45
CA VAL A 325 -1.35 9.24 -17.08
C VAL A 325 -1.10 9.52 -18.56
N PRO A 326 -1.84 8.88 -19.48
CA PRO A 326 -1.77 9.21 -20.90
C PRO A 326 -2.05 10.71 -21.14
N ALA A 327 -1.17 11.37 -21.91
CA ALA A 327 -1.29 12.78 -22.22
C ALA A 327 -0.86 13.07 -23.67
N PRO A 328 -1.29 14.19 -24.28
CA PRO A 328 -0.76 14.60 -25.56
C PRO A 328 0.78 14.69 -25.56
N GLY A 329 1.40 13.98 -26.47
CA GLY A 329 2.87 13.94 -26.57
C GLY A 329 3.57 12.93 -25.66
N GLY A 330 2.84 12.07 -24.93
CA GLY A 330 3.45 11.02 -24.12
C GLY A 330 2.72 10.72 -22.83
N VAL A 331 3.44 10.69 -21.72
CA VAL A 331 2.95 10.34 -20.38
C VAL A 331 3.14 11.52 -19.44
N ALA A 332 2.09 11.91 -18.75
CA ALA A 332 2.17 12.85 -17.63
C ALA A 332 2.42 12.06 -16.33
N ARG A 333 3.54 12.35 -15.68
CA ARG A 333 3.92 11.72 -14.42
C ARG A 333 3.23 12.46 -13.28
N ARG A 334 2.28 11.80 -12.63
CA ARG A 334 1.45 12.38 -11.57
C ARG A 334 1.63 11.64 -10.26
N LEU A 335 1.22 12.29 -9.19
CA LEU A 335 1.11 11.72 -7.88
C LEU A 335 -0.24 12.13 -7.31
N VAL A 336 -0.98 11.20 -6.74
CA VAL A 336 -2.25 11.45 -6.07
C VAL A 336 -2.11 11.11 -4.59
N ALA A 337 -2.59 12.01 -3.74
CA ALA A 337 -2.73 11.78 -2.30
C ALA A 337 -4.14 12.18 -1.86
N PHE A 338 -4.65 11.53 -0.81
CA PHE A 338 -5.92 11.88 -0.17
C PHE A 338 -5.65 12.28 1.28
N GLY A 339 -6.37 13.29 1.76
CA GLY A 339 -6.26 13.76 3.15
C GLY A 339 -7.47 13.38 3.99
N LYS A 340 -7.30 13.37 5.31
CA LYS A 340 -8.43 13.31 6.27
C LYS A 340 -9.42 14.46 6.06
N ASP A 341 -8.99 15.55 5.45
CA ASP A 341 -9.83 16.70 5.08
C ASP A 341 -10.88 16.40 4.00
N GLY A 342 -10.87 15.18 3.46
CA GLY A 342 -11.82 14.73 2.44
C GLY A 342 -11.46 15.16 1.03
N ASN A 343 -10.27 15.67 0.79
CA ASN A 343 -9.79 16.09 -0.52
C ASN A 343 -8.85 15.06 -1.18
N ALA A 344 -8.87 15.05 -2.50
CA ALA A 344 -7.87 14.41 -3.36
C ALA A 344 -6.97 15.50 -3.97
N TYR A 345 -5.67 15.31 -3.86
CA TYR A 345 -4.63 16.21 -4.35
C TYR A 345 -3.92 15.61 -5.54
N LEU A 346 -3.88 16.31 -6.67
CA LEU A 346 -3.10 15.93 -7.85
C LEU A 346 -1.83 16.75 -7.90
N LEU A 347 -0.69 16.08 -7.91
CA LEU A 347 0.64 16.68 -7.88
C LEU A 347 1.44 16.30 -9.14
N ASN A 348 2.45 17.10 -9.46
CA ASN A 348 3.47 16.72 -10.42
C ASN A 348 4.51 15.84 -9.70
N ARG A 349 4.67 14.57 -10.13
CA ARG A 349 5.61 13.62 -9.50
C ARG A 349 7.07 14.05 -9.60
N ASP A 350 7.45 14.84 -10.61
CA ASP A 350 8.81 15.32 -10.82
C ASP A 350 9.12 16.61 -10.07
N ASP A 351 8.08 17.37 -9.72
CA ASP A 351 8.16 18.63 -8.98
C ASP A 351 6.90 18.78 -8.12
N LEU A 352 7.00 18.41 -6.85
CA LEU A 352 5.87 18.46 -5.93
C LEU A 352 5.37 19.89 -5.63
N GLY A 353 6.22 20.90 -5.87
CA GLY A 353 5.86 22.31 -5.90
C GLY A 353 5.99 23.07 -4.59
N GLY A 354 6.17 22.41 -3.45
CA GLY A 354 6.19 23.06 -2.13
C GLY A 354 4.78 23.37 -1.61
N ILE A 355 4.64 24.36 -0.75
CA ILE A 355 3.40 24.67 -0.05
C ILE A 355 2.37 25.28 -1.00
N GLY A 356 1.16 24.67 -1.07
CA GLY A 356 0.00 25.19 -1.79
C GLY A 356 0.11 25.13 -3.33
N ARG A 357 1.01 24.30 -3.89
CA ARG A 357 1.27 24.25 -5.34
C ARG A 357 0.86 22.95 -6.03
N GLN A 358 -0.27 22.39 -5.60
CA GLN A 358 -0.89 21.26 -6.29
C GLN A 358 -1.37 21.62 -7.71
N ILE A 359 -1.40 20.65 -8.62
CA ILE A 359 -2.00 20.82 -9.95
C ILE A 359 -3.51 21.01 -9.83
N ALA A 360 -4.16 20.17 -9.02
CA ALA A 360 -5.57 20.25 -8.72
C ALA A 360 -5.86 19.72 -7.32
N ILE A 361 -6.94 20.23 -6.74
CA ILE A 361 -7.57 19.70 -5.52
C ILE A 361 -9.05 19.46 -5.83
N ARG A 362 -9.57 18.32 -5.37
CA ARG A 362 -10.99 17.98 -5.57
C ARG A 362 -11.58 17.38 -4.30
N PRO A 363 -12.74 17.86 -3.86
CA PRO A 363 -13.50 17.17 -2.81
C PRO A 363 -13.76 15.72 -3.23
N ALA A 364 -13.33 14.77 -2.41
CA ALA A 364 -13.47 13.34 -2.67
C ALA A 364 -14.55 12.69 -1.78
N GLY A 365 -14.81 13.25 -0.60
CA GLY A 365 -15.85 12.71 0.28
C GLY A 365 -15.91 13.42 1.63
N GLY A 366 -16.67 12.81 2.54
CA GLY A 366 -16.65 13.20 3.93
C GLY A 366 -15.37 12.81 4.64
N ILE A 367 -15.04 13.55 5.67
CA ILE A 367 -13.85 13.32 6.52
C ILE A 367 -14.07 12.16 7.49
N PRO A 368 -13.03 11.40 7.84
CA PRO A 368 -11.71 11.35 7.24
C PRO A 368 -11.60 10.35 6.08
N ILE A 369 -10.74 10.61 5.06
CA ILE A 369 -10.29 9.59 4.12
C ILE A 369 -8.98 9.03 4.67
N ILE A 370 -9.00 7.73 5.05
CA ILE A 370 -7.89 7.07 5.76
C ILE A 370 -7.60 5.66 5.22
N THR A 371 -8.03 5.37 4.01
CA THR A 371 -7.86 4.08 3.35
C THR A 371 -7.00 4.22 2.11
N SER A 372 -6.34 3.13 1.74
CA SER A 372 -5.55 3.08 0.52
C SER A 372 -6.46 2.92 -0.69
N PRO A 373 -6.34 3.79 -1.70
CA PRO A 373 -7.06 3.62 -2.96
C PRO A 373 -6.41 2.56 -3.84
N ALA A 374 -7.09 2.19 -4.95
CA ALA A 374 -6.48 1.40 -6.01
C ALA A 374 -6.50 2.14 -7.35
N VAL A 375 -5.43 1.99 -8.12
CA VAL A 375 -5.25 2.61 -9.45
C VAL A 375 -5.31 1.55 -10.52
N TYR A 376 -6.09 1.75 -11.57
CA TYR A 376 -6.22 0.82 -12.67
C TYR A 376 -6.44 1.53 -14.01
N SER A 377 -6.25 0.79 -15.09
CA SER A 377 -6.61 1.25 -16.42
C SER A 377 -7.95 0.66 -16.84
N ALA A 378 -8.81 1.49 -17.40
CA ALA A 378 -10.04 1.06 -18.04
C ALA A 378 -10.35 1.97 -19.23
N ARG A 379 -10.76 1.37 -20.37
CA ARG A 379 -11.10 2.11 -21.59
C ARG A 379 -10.00 3.08 -22.08
N GLY A 380 -8.72 2.71 -21.87
CA GLY A 380 -7.58 3.54 -22.24
C GLY A 380 -7.34 4.77 -21.35
N LEU A 381 -8.01 4.84 -20.20
CA LEU A 381 -7.90 5.93 -19.23
C LEU A 381 -7.35 5.40 -17.89
N THR A 382 -6.76 6.30 -17.11
CA THR A 382 -6.28 5.99 -15.77
C THR A 382 -7.34 6.37 -14.73
N TRP A 383 -7.71 5.42 -13.89
CA TRP A 383 -8.75 5.53 -12.89
C TRP A 383 -8.17 5.26 -11.50
N ILE A 384 -8.75 5.90 -10.48
CA ILE A 384 -8.46 5.62 -9.08
C ILE A 384 -9.77 5.40 -8.34
N VAL A 385 -9.90 4.27 -7.65
CA VAL A 385 -11.04 3.96 -6.79
C VAL A 385 -10.63 4.04 -5.33
N TYR A 386 -11.47 4.62 -4.52
CA TYR A 386 -11.21 4.86 -3.11
C TYR A 386 -12.48 4.68 -2.26
N GLN A 387 -12.27 4.42 -0.97
CA GLN A 387 -13.34 4.36 0.03
C GLN A 387 -13.39 5.71 0.75
N ALA A 388 -14.58 6.29 0.85
CA ALA A 388 -14.83 7.48 1.66
C ALA A 388 -16.28 7.50 2.14
N ARG A 389 -16.52 8.03 3.33
CA ARG A 389 -17.87 8.33 3.77
C ARG A 389 -18.43 9.49 2.93
N ASN A 390 -19.68 9.38 2.51
CA ASN A 390 -20.33 10.43 1.70
C ASN A 390 -19.47 10.84 0.50
N ALA A 391 -18.93 9.83 -0.25
CA ALA A 391 -18.11 10.09 -1.41
C ALA A 391 -18.75 11.08 -2.37
N THR A 392 -17.94 11.95 -2.96
CA THR A 392 -18.39 12.95 -3.93
C THR A 392 -18.69 12.28 -5.26
N CYS A 393 -19.97 12.29 -5.66
CA CYS A 393 -20.47 11.62 -6.86
C CYS A 393 -20.65 12.58 -8.03
N PRO A 394 -20.57 12.08 -9.30
CA PRO A 394 -20.68 12.94 -10.49
C PRO A 394 -21.98 13.74 -10.60
N ASN A 395 -23.06 13.23 -10.01
CA ASN A 395 -24.39 13.85 -10.02
C ASN A 395 -24.69 14.68 -8.76
N GLY A 396 -23.67 14.96 -7.91
CA GLY A 396 -23.81 15.71 -6.69
C GLY A 396 -24.57 14.99 -5.55
N ARG A 397 -24.92 13.70 -5.73
CA ARG A 397 -25.57 12.90 -4.69
C ARG A 397 -24.49 12.23 -3.84
N GLY A 398 -24.35 12.69 -2.60
CA GLY A 398 -23.52 12.01 -1.58
C GLY A 398 -24.20 10.73 -1.07
N GLY A 399 -23.51 10.00 -0.19
CA GLY A 399 -24.02 8.79 0.48
C GLY A 399 -23.42 7.46 -0.01
N ALA A 400 -22.58 7.50 -1.05
CA ALA A 400 -21.81 6.34 -1.48
C ALA A 400 -20.58 6.14 -0.58
N GLY A 401 -20.15 4.89 -0.44
CA GLY A 401 -18.94 4.53 0.32
C GLY A 401 -17.74 4.19 -0.56
N LEU A 402 -17.93 3.88 -1.86
CA LEU A 402 -16.87 3.75 -2.87
C LEU A 402 -17.13 4.73 -4.00
N ALA A 403 -16.05 5.34 -4.50
CA ALA A 403 -16.10 6.22 -5.65
C ALA A 403 -14.87 6.08 -6.52
N ALA A 404 -14.98 6.43 -7.80
CA ALA A 404 -13.86 6.48 -8.71
C ALA A 404 -13.70 7.87 -9.35
N LEU A 405 -12.43 8.26 -9.49
CA LEU A 405 -12.01 9.43 -10.24
C LEU A 405 -11.22 8.99 -11.49
N ARG A 406 -11.41 9.70 -12.59
CA ARG A 406 -10.46 9.67 -13.69
C ARG A 406 -9.31 10.61 -13.37
N VAL A 407 -8.11 10.08 -13.44
CA VAL A 407 -6.90 10.89 -13.33
C VAL A 407 -6.49 11.37 -14.71
N THR A 408 -6.36 12.67 -14.88
CA THR A 408 -5.87 13.31 -16.10
C THR A 408 -4.55 14.03 -15.85
N ALA A 409 -3.93 14.52 -16.89
CA ALA A 409 -2.69 15.32 -16.73
C ALA A 409 -2.90 16.61 -15.90
N ALA A 410 -4.13 17.12 -15.79
CA ALA A 410 -4.44 18.40 -15.19
C ALA A 410 -5.53 18.36 -14.12
N ASP A 411 -6.24 17.25 -13.95
CA ASP A 411 -7.41 17.20 -13.07
C ASP A 411 -7.76 15.79 -12.59
N LEU A 412 -8.61 15.72 -11.56
CA LEU A 412 -9.28 14.55 -11.01
C LEU A 412 -10.78 14.68 -11.25
N VAL A 413 -11.35 13.82 -12.08
CA VAL A 413 -12.74 13.95 -12.55
C VAL A 413 -13.59 12.83 -11.97
N PRO A 414 -14.65 13.11 -11.18
CA PRO A 414 -15.55 12.09 -10.66
C PRO A 414 -16.20 11.28 -11.80
N LEU A 415 -16.22 9.95 -11.67
CA LEU A 415 -16.73 9.05 -12.70
C LEU A 415 -17.97 8.29 -12.25
N TRP A 416 -17.89 7.62 -11.13
CA TRP A 416 -18.99 6.84 -10.57
C TRP A 416 -18.88 6.73 -9.06
N CYS A 417 -19.98 6.38 -8.42
CA CYS A 417 -20.06 5.99 -7.02
C CYS A 417 -20.82 4.67 -6.89
N ALA A 418 -20.49 3.91 -5.85
CA ALA A 418 -21.19 2.68 -5.51
C ALA A 418 -21.55 2.67 -4.02
N PRO A 419 -22.72 2.11 -3.66
CA PRO A 419 -23.06 1.85 -2.26
C PRO A 419 -22.04 0.91 -1.62
N PHE A 420 -21.48 1.33 -0.51
CA PHE A 420 -20.55 0.53 0.29
C PHE A 420 -20.55 1.07 1.71
N ASP A 421 -20.59 0.17 2.68
CA ASP A 421 -20.41 0.50 4.08
C ASP A 421 -19.26 -0.33 4.64
N GLY A 422 -18.46 0.28 5.51
CA GLY A 422 -17.27 -0.37 6.07
C GLY A 422 -15.97 0.38 5.78
N ARG A 423 -14.87 -0.20 6.27
CA ARG A 423 -13.52 0.42 6.25
C ARG A 423 -12.46 -0.48 5.62
N GLY A 424 -12.87 -1.38 4.73
CA GLY A 424 -11.93 -2.16 3.93
C GLY A 424 -11.36 -1.34 2.78
N GLU A 425 -10.14 -1.62 2.43
CA GLU A 425 -9.42 -0.94 1.36
C GLU A 425 -9.67 -1.64 0.02
N PRO A 426 -10.04 -0.91 -1.04
CA PRO A 426 -10.33 -1.52 -2.32
C PRO A 426 -9.07 -2.00 -3.05
N ILE A 427 -9.21 -3.10 -3.76
CA ILE A 427 -8.28 -3.52 -4.82
C ILE A 427 -9.02 -3.66 -6.14
N VAL A 428 -8.30 -3.80 -7.23
CA VAL A 428 -8.87 -4.09 -8.55
C VAL A 428 -8.24 -5.35 -9.12
N THR A 429 -9.06 -6.23 -9.70
CA THR A 429 -8.59 -7.29 -10.58
C THR A 429 -8.98 -6.99 -12.03
N THR A 430 -8.07 -7.30 -12.94
CA THR A 430 -8.26 -7.18 -14.40
C THR A 430 -7.77 -8.45 -15.07
N THR A 431 -8.27 -8.76 -16.26
CA THR A 431 -7.80 -9.95 -16.98
C THR A 431 -6.46 -9.75 -17.68
N ASP A 432 -6.10 -8.50 -18.02
CA ASP A 432 -4.93 -8.16 -18.84
C ASP A 432 -4.26 -6.83 -18.44
N GLY A 433 -4.67 -6.26 -17.31
CA GLY A 433 -4.23 -4.94 -16.84
C GLY A 433 -5.21 -3.80 -17.20
N ALA A 434 -6.22 -4.05 -18.05
CA ALA A 434 -7.11 -2.99 -18.57
C ALA A 434 -8.57 -3.42 -18.79
N THR A 435 -8.86 -4.71 -18.90
CA THR A 435 -10.22 -5.20 -19.21
C THR A 435 -10.80 -6.05 -18.08
N ASN A 436 -12.14 -6.16 -18.06
CA ASN A 436 -12.88 -6.84 -17.00
C ASN A 436 -12.53 -6.32 -15.60
N SER A 437 -12.37 -5.02 -15.44
CA SER A 437 -12.05 -4.42 -14.15
C SER A 437 -13.13 -4.72 -13.11
N ILE A 438 -12.73 -5.38 -12.01
CA ILE A 438 -13.56 -5.71 -10.86
C ILE A 438 -12.93 -5.05 -9.64
N VAL A 439 -13.64 -4.13 -9.03
CA VAL A 439 -13.27 -3.53 -7.75
C VAL A 439 -13.75 -4.45 -6.63
N TRP A 440 -12.86 -4.85 -5.77
CA TRP A 440 -13.13 -5.68 -4.61
C TRP A 440 -12.91 -4.88 -3.33
N ALA A 441 -13.85 -4.99 -2.40
CA ALA A 441 -13.71 -4.44 -1.07
C ALA A 441 -14.41 -5.32 -0.03
N VAL A 442 -13.95 -5.28 1.21
CA VAL A 442 -14.57 -5.96 2.35
C VAL A 442 -15.22 -4.93 3.26
N SER A 443 -16.48 -5.11 3.58
CA SER A 443 -17.26 -4.19 4.43
C SER A 443 -16.94 -4.36 5.92
N ALA A 444 -15.64 -4.23 6.27
CA ALA A 444 -15.13 -4.40 7.62
C ALA A 444 -15.76 -3.38 8.60
N GLY A 445 -16.32 -3.87 9.71
CA GLY A 445 -17.02 -3.06 10.69
C GLY A 445 -18.44 -2.67 10.28
N ALA A 446 -18.97 -3.26 9.19
CA ALA A 446 -20.37 -3.17 8.77
C ALA A 446 -21.00 -4.58 8.70
N ASP A 447 -21.24 -5.14 7.51
CA ASP A 447 -21.78 -6.48 7.38
C ASP A 447 -20.73 -7.58 7.19
N ASP A 448 -19.45 -7.23 7.16
CA ASP A 448 -18.27 -8.10 7.08
C ASP A 448 -18.29 -9.05 5.85
N ARG A 449 -18.70 -8.53 4.70
CA ARG A 449 -18.81 -9.29 3.46
C ARG A 449 -17.82 -8.80 2.41
N LEU A 450 -17.40 -9.74 1.55
CA LEU A 450 -16.67 -9.42 0.33
C LEU A 450 -17.66 -8.97 -0.75
N GLN A 451 -17.36 -7.84 -1.38
CA GLN A 451 -18.16 -7.25 -2.45
C GLN A 451 -17.33 -7.07 -3.71
N ALA A 452 -17.96 -7.29 -4.86
CA ALA A 452 -17.43 -7.06 -6.19
C ALA A 452 -18.28 -6.03 -6.92
N ILE A 453 -17.61 -5.01 -7.46
CA ILE A 453 -18.22 -3.87 -8.13
C ILE A 453 -17.57 -3.73 -9.51
N ARG A 454 -18.36 -3.40 -10.55
CA ARG A 454 -17.82 -3.17 -11.88
C ARG A 454 -16.95 -1.91 -11.89
N GLY A 455 -15.68 -2.07 -12.28
CA GLY A 455 -14.75 -0.94 -12.31
C GLY A 455 -15.13 0.14 -13.32
N ASP A 456 -15.88 -0.19 -14.38
CA ASP A 456 -16.23 0.72 -15.46
C ASP A 456 -17.35 1.72 -15.13
N ASP A 457 -18.23 1.40 -14.19
CA ASP A 457 -19.44 2.20 -13.93
C ASP A 457 -19.96 2.15 -12.48
N GLY A 458 -19.27 1.41 -11.59
CA GLY A 458 -19.66 1.29 -10.18
C GLY A 458 -20.88 0.37 -9.94
N ALA A 459 -21.35 -0.39 -10.95
CA ALA A 459 -22.48 -1.29 -10.77
C ALA A 459 -22.12 -2.46 -9.86
N PRO A 460 -22.96 -2.81 -8.86
CA PRO A 460 -22.76 -4.01 -8.04
C PRO A 460 -22.80 -5.27 -8.91
N LEU A 461 -21.81 -6.15 -8.75
CA LEU A 461 -21.73 -7.41 -9.52
C LEU A 461 -22.03 -8.62 -8.65
N TRP A 462 -21.50 -8.63 -7.41
CA TRP A 462 -21.61 -9.79 -6.54
C TRP A 462 -21.30 -9.41 -5.09
N THR A 463 -21.87 -10.15 -4.14
CA THR A 463 -21.57 -10.04 -2.71
C THR A 463 -21.52 -11.45 -2.11
N SER A 464 -20.55 -11.72 -1.24
CA SER A 464 -20.43 -13.02 -0.57
C SER A 464 -21.68 -13.32 0.26
N ARG A 465 -22.10 -14.60 0.28
CA ARG A 465 -23.18 -15.04 1.16
C ARG A 465 -22.75 -15.06 2.61
N GLU A 466 -21.53 -15.49 2.86
CA GLU A 466 -20.95 -15.64 4.18
C GLU A 466 -20.35 -14.31 4.64
N ARG A 467 -20.43 -14.08 5.94
CA ARG A 467 -19.66 -13.05 6.63
C ARG A 467 -18.25 -13.57 6.91
N ILE A 468 -17.29 -12.66 7.02
CA ILE A 468 -15.90 -12.93 7.40
C ILE A 468 -15.70 -12.33 8.79
N PRO A 469 -15.91 -13.10 9.87
CA PRO A 469 -15.81 -12.55 11.23
C PRO A 469 -14.35 -12.21 11.58
N GLY A 470 -14.16 -11.15 12.37
CA GLY A 470 -12.85 -10.74 12.86
C GLY A 470 -12.08 -9.86 11.89
N LEU A 471 -12.73 -9.23 10.92
CA LEU A 471 -12.12 -8.24 10.06
C LEU A 471 -11.70 -7.01 10.86
N ARG A 472 -10.51 -6.51 10.56
CA ARG A 472 -10.01 -5.25 11.12
C ARG A 472 -10.21 -4.11 10.11
N HIS A 473 -10.30 -2.87 10.61
CA HIS A 473 -10.23 -1.70 9.74
C HIS A 473 -8.88 -1.68 9.00
N PHE A 474 -8.84 -1.10 7.80
CA PHE A 474 -7.70 -1.14 6.87
C PHE A 474 -7.39 -2.52 6.28
N VAL A 475 -8.27 -3.51 6.48
CA VAL A 475 -8.09 -4.79 5.79
C VAL A 475 -8.17 -4.58 4.28
N THR A 476 -7.20 -5.16 3.59
CA THR A 476 -7.17 -5.23 2.12
C THR A 476 -7.14 -6.68 1.66
N ILE A 477 -7.26 -6.90 0.37
CA ILE A 477 -7.40 -8.20 -0.25
C ILE A 477 -6.11 -8.52 -1.02
N LEU A 478 -5.61 -9.73 -0.88
CA LEU A 478 -4.55 -10.27 -1.72
C LEU A 478 -5.18 -11.11 -2.84
N ALA A 479 -4.90 -10.78 -4.11
CA ALA A 479 -5.29 -11.63 -5.24
C ALA A 479 -4.06 -12.36 -5.78
N ALA A 480 -4.05 -13.68 -5.73
CA ALA A 480 -2.96 -14.49 -6.23
C ALA A 480 -3.46 -15.84 -6.78
N GLY A 481 -2.94 -16.24 -7.94
CA GLY A 481 -3.39 -17.44 -8.63
C GLY A 481 -4.87 -17.34 -9.01
N ASP A 482 -5.66 -18.31 -8.56
CA ASP A 482 -7.12 -18.40 -8.76
C ASP A 482 -7.90 -18.11 -7.45
N ARG A 483 -7.33 -17.28 -6.55
CA ARG A 483 -7.91 -17.00 -5.23
C ARG A 483 -7.77 -15.52 -4.84
N LEU A 484 -8.74 -15.12 -4.01
CA LEU A 484 -8.66 -13.91 -3.19
C LEU A 484 -8.49 -14.35 -1.73
N TYR A 485 -7.49 -13.77 -1.05
CA TYR A 485 -7.22 -14.05 0.35
C TYR A 485 -7.51 -12.80 1.20
N ILE A 486 -8.21 -13.01 2.30
CA ILE A 486 -8.65 -11.95 3.20
C ILE A 486 -8.22 -12.33 4.61
N ALA A 487 -7.45 -11.44 5.24
CA ALA A 487 -7.01 -11.60 6.61
C ALA A 487 -8.11 -11.20 7.60
N ALA A 488 -8.25 -12.00 8.64
CA ALA A 488 -9.12 -11.72 9.78
C ALA A 488 -8.48 -12.28 11.04
N ASP A 489 -9.05 -11.97 12.20
CA ASP A 489 -8.55 -12.48 13.48
C ASP A 489 -8.51 -14.02 13.49
N GLY A 490 -7.34 -14.55 13.75
CA GLY A 490 -7.11 -15.98 13.85
C GLY A 490 -7.16 -16.77 12.53
N ARG A 491 -7.31 -16.08 11.37
CA ARG A 491 -7.41 -16.82 10.10
C ARG A 491 -7.19 -15.98 8.86
N ILE A 492 -6.83 -16.68 7.78
CA ILE A 492 -6.98 -16.22 6.40
C ILE A 492 -8.18 -16.94 5.79
N THR A 493 -9.06 -16.21 5.12
CA THR A 493 -10.18 -16.77 4.35
C THR A 493 -9.87 -16.67 2.87
N ALA A 494 -10.06 -17.74 2.12
CA ALA A 494 -9.90 -17.75 0.67
C ALA A 494 -11.25 -17.82 -0.05
N PHE A 495 -11.36 -17.09 -1.15
CA PHE A 495 -12.41 -17.20 -2.16
C PHE A 495 -11.78 -17.64 -3.47
N THR A 496 -12.44 -18.54 -4.20
CA THR A 496 -11.98 -19.08 -5.47
C THR A 496 -13.11 -19.05 -6.51
N TRP A 497 -12.75 -19.06 -7.79
CA TRP A 497 -13.65 -19.23 -8.94
C TRP A 497 -13.33 -20.48 -9.75
N ALA A 498 -12.32 -21.24 -9.32
CA ALA A 498 -12.02 -22.52 -9.94
C ALA A 498 -13.22 -23.46 -9.75
N THR A 499 -13.70 -24.04 -10.83
CA THR A 499 -14.65 -25.16 -10.79
C THR A 499 -13.88 -26.43 -10.52
N ARG A 500 -14.37 -27.26 -9.60
CA ARG A 500 -13.82 -28.60 -9.33
C ARG A 500 -13.94 -29.49 -10.55
#